data_b414e0dc4bd422828c34b73e095089d7
#
_entry.id   b414e0dc4bd422828c34b73e095089d7
#
_cell.length_a   1.000
_cell.length_b   1.000
_cell.length_c   1.000
_cell.angle_alpha   90.00
_cell.angle_beta   90.00
_cell.angle_gamma   90.00
#
_symmetry.space_group_name_H-M   'P 1'
#
loop_
_entity.id
_entity.type
_entity.pdbx_description
1 polymer ?
#
loop_
_entity_poly.entity_id
_entity_poly.type
_entity_poly.pdbx_seq_one_letter_code
_entity_poly.pdbx_strand_id
1 'polypeptide(L)'
;MTAFARIAALLGACTLLWVIEGRRPFMALGAHRLRHVRPNLVLAGLTVLTNVAFAAAMPPRASPTNPDWPFWLQAVAGVAILDFFAWAAHVLLHKRAWGWRTHRVHHSDVAVDVTTAFRQHPGETLWRLAWRLLPIWLIGIPLPVVALHETLSAGNALLEHANLALPEAADRLVRSIFVTPNMHKWHHSREARETDTNYGNVFSIWDRLFGTLTTRAEFSRLRFGLDGFDGADSQSLGGLLRMPKSR
;
A
#
# COMPACT_ATOMS: atom_id res chain seq x y z
N MET A 1 -12.20 -16.86 8.71
CA MET A 1 -13.13 -15.80 8.24
C MET A 1 -13.49 -16.05 6.79
N THR A 2 -14.78 -15.86 6.42
CA THR A 2 -15.21 -15.89 5.03
C THR A 2 -14.67 -14.67 4.24
N ALA A 3 -14.61 -14.76 2.92
CA ALA A 3 -14.22 -13.61 2.07
C ALA A 3 -15.12 -12.38 2.32
N PHE A 4 -16.41 -12.61 2.46
CA PHE A 4 -17.39 -11.56 2.80
C PHE A 4 -17.07 -10.86 4.13
N ALA A 5 -16.79 -11.62 5.19
CA ALA A 5 -16.46 -11.05 6.49
C ALA A 5 -15.16 -10.22 6.46
N ARG A 6 -14.16 -10.63 5.68
CA ARG A 6 -12.91 -9.87 5.47
C ARG A 6 -13.18 -8.54 4.76
N ILE A 7 -13.94 -8.56 3.67
CA ILE A 7 -14.31 -7.36 2.92
C ILE A 7 -15.09 -6.40 3.82
N ALA A 8 -16.09 -6.89 4.54
CA ALA A 8 -16.89 -6.08 5.46
C ALA A 8 -16.04 -5.44 6.56
N ALA A 9 -15.07 -6.18 7.13
CA ALA A 9 -14.15 -5.66 8.13
C ALA A 9 -13.24 -4.55 7.56
N LEU A 10 -12.69 -4.73 6.35
CA LEU A 10 -11.85 -3.73 5.70
C LEU A 10 -12.64 -2.46 5.33
N LEU A 11 -13.86 -2.60 4.82
CA LEU A 11 -14.74 -1.47 4.54
C LEU A 11 -15.12 -0.72 5.84
N GLY A 12 -15.42 -1.46 6.91
CA GLY A 12 -15.68 -0.88 8.23
C GLY A 12 -14.46 -0.12 8.78
N ALA A 13 -13.26 -0.71 8.67
CA ALA A 13 -12.01 -0.06 9.06
C ALA A 13 -11.73 1.20 8.24
N CYS A 14 -11.89 1.14 6.92
CA CYS A 14 -11.75 2.30 6.04
C CYS A 14 -12.70 3.43 6.42
N THR A 15 -13.98 3.11 6.62
CA THR A 15 -15.00 4.10 7.03
C THR A 15 -14.67 4.70 8.39
N LEU A 16 -14.28 3.88 9.36
CA LEU A 16 -13.90 4.34 10.70
C LEU A 16 -12.69 5.29 10.64
N LEU A 17 -11.63 4.88 9.93
CA LEU A 17 -10.44 5.71 9.75
C LEU A 17 -10.77 7.03 9.04
N TRP A 18 -11.60 7.00 7.98
CA TRP A 18 -12.03 8.20 7.26
C TRP A 18 -12.82 9.18 8.14
N VAL A 19 -13.63 8.66 9.05
CA VAL A 19 -14.36 9.48 10.05
C VAL A 19 -13.41 10.06 11.09
N ILE A 20 -12.47 9.25 11.61
CA ILE A 20 -11.50 9.70 12.63
C ILE A 20 -10.59 10.79 12.07
N GLU A 21 -9.96 10.56 10.92
CA GLU A 21 -9.07 11.53 10.28
C GLU A 21 -9.82 12.81 9.85
N GLY A 22 -11.12 12.72 9.56
CA GLY A 22 -11.95 13.89 9.30
C GLY A 22 -12.20 14.75 10.51
N ARG A 23 -12.21 14.15 11.72
CA ARG A 23 -12.40 14.87 12.98
C ARG A 23 -11.10 15.37 13.61
N ARG A 24 -10.01 14.61 13.39
CA ARG A 24 -8.69 14.88 13.98
C ARG A 24 -7.59 14.66 12.94
N PRO A 25 -7.59 15.46 11.86
CA PRO A 25 -6.61 15.28 10.80
C PRO A 25 -5.21 15.66 11.30
N PHE A 26 -4.22 14.88 10.88
CA PHE A 26 -2.81 15.26 11.07
C PHE A 26 -2.45 16.50 10.23
N MET A 27 -2.89 16.54 8.97
CA MET A 27 -2.75 17.71 8.09
C MET A 27 -4.12 18.17 7.60
N ALA A 28 -4.35 19.48 7.58
CA ALA A 28 -5.59 20.05 7.03
C ALA A 28 -5.58 19.92 5.50
N LEU A 29 -6.43 19.04 4.95
CA LEU A 29 -6.51 18.77 3.50
C LEU A 29 -7.47 19.73 2.78
N GLY A 30 -8.33 20.47 3.50
CA GLY A 30 -9.29 21.40 2.93
C GLY A 30 -10.21 20.73 1.89
N ALA A 31 -10.49 21.48 0.80
CA ALA A 31 -11.32 20.97 -0.29
C ALA A 31 -10.69 19.81 -1.09
N HIS A 32 -9.40 19.58 -0.99
CA HIS A 32 -8.72 18.48 -1.68
C HIS A 32 -9.21 17.12 -1.18
N ARG A 33 -9.55 17.01 0.10
CA ARG A 33 -10.04 15.78 0.72
C ARG A 33 -11.25 15.16 0.01
N LEU A 34 -12.21 15.96 -0.45
CA LEU A 34 -13.38 15.43 -1.15
C LEU A 34 -13.13 15.23 -2.65
N ARG A 35 -12.24 16.02 -3.23
CA ARG A 35 -11.98 15.97 -4.68
C ARG A 35 -11.24 14.71 -5.10
N HIS A 36 -10.29 14.22 -4.29
CA HIS A 36 -9.49 13.03 -4.65
C HIS A 36 -10.19 11.71 -4.34
N VAL A 37 -11.19 11.69 -3.45
CA VAL A 37 -11.91 10.45 -3.06
C VAL A 37 -12.53 9.75 -4.27
N ARG A 38 -13.21 10.50 -5.15
CA ARG A 38 -13.88 9.90 -6.32
C ARG A 38 -12.91 9.17 -7.26
N PRO A 39 -11.82 9.79 -7.76
CA PRO A 39 -10.85 9.07 -8.59
C PRO A 39 -10.18 7.91 -7.83
N ASN A 40 -9.90 8.04 -6.53
CA ASN A 40 -9.32 6.95 -5.74
C ASN A 40 -10.27 5.74 -5.65
N LEU A 41 -11.56 5.95 -5.43
CA LEU A 41 -12.55 4.86 -5.40
C LEU A 41 -12.76 4.20 -6.78
N VAL A 42 -12.68 4.96 -7.87
CA VAL A 42 -12.73 4.36 -9.22
C VAL A 42 -11.49 3.51 -9.47
N LEU A 43 -10.30 3.97 -9.07
CA LEU A 43 -9.08 3.18 -9.15
C LEU A 43 -9.15 1.93 -8.27
N ALA A 44 -9.79 1.99 -7.09
CA ALA A 44 -10.09 0.81 -6.28
C ALA A 44 -10.93 -0.22 -7.05
N GLY A 45 -12.00 0.24 -7.72
CA GLY A 45 -12.83 -0.62 -8.57
C GLY A 45 -12.03 -1.28 -9.69
N LEU A 46 -11.16 -0.52 -10.36
CA LEU A 46 -10.27 -1.06 -11.41
C LEU A 46 -9.27 -2.07 -10.84
N THR A 47 -8.72 -1.83 -9.64
CA THR A 47 -7.84 -2.77 -8.95
C THR A 47 -8.58 -4.08 -8.63
N VAL A 48 -9.80 -4.01 -8.11
CA VAL A 48 -10.63 -5.20 -7.83
C VAL A 48 -10.92 -5.97 -9.13
N LEU A 49 -11.35 -5.28 -10.18
CA LEU A 49 -11.61 -5.91 -11.48
C LEU A 49 -10.38 -6.59 -12.06
N THR A 50 -9.21 -5.94 -11.97
CA THR A 50 -7.93 -6.51 -12.42
C THR A 50 -7.58 -7.78 -11.64
N ASN A 51 -7.72 -7.77 -10.30
CA ASN A 51 -7.45 -8.93 -9.46
C ASN A 51 -8.43 -10.08 -9.76
N VAL A 52 -9.71 -9.79 -9.93
CA VAL A 52 -10.74 -10.80 -10.25
C VAL A 52 -10.51 -11.42 -11.63
N ALA A 53 -10.27 -10.59 -12.66
CA ALA A 53 -9.99 -11.07 -14.01
C ALA A 53 -8.73 -11.94 -14.04
N PHE A 54 -7.71 -11.55 -13.31
CA PHE A 54 -6.47 -12.33 -13.22
C PHE A 54 -6.69 -13.65 -12.47
N ALA A 55 -7.39 -13.65 -11.34
CA ALA A 55 -7.70 -14.85 -10.59
C ALA A 55 -8.54 -15.85 -11.41
N ALA A 56 -9.45 -15.36 -12.25
CA ALA A 56 -10.24 -16.20 -13.15
C ALA A 56 -9.40 -16.81 -14.29
N ALA A 57 -8.34 -16.13 -14.71
CA ALA A 57 -7.43 -16.61 -15.77
C ALA A 57 -6.34 -17.58 -15.27
N MET A 58 -6.11 -17.66 -13.96
CA MET A 58 -5.07 -18.50 -13.38
C MET A 58 -5.60 -19.86 -12.94
N PRO A 59 -4.93 -20.96 -13.33
CA PRO A 59 -5.31 -22.28 -12.83
C PRO A 59 -5.07 -22.35 -11.31
N PRO A 60 -5.99 -22.99 -10.57
CA PRO A 60 -5.80 -23.21 -9.15
C PRO A 60 -4.56 -24.05 -8.92
N ARG A 61 -3.65 -23.60 -8.07
CA ARG A 61 -2.52 -24.40 -7.62
C ARG A 61 -2.74 -24.76 -6.15
N ALA A 62 -2.91 -26.03 -5.91
CA ALA A 62 -2.94 -26.60 -4.57
C ALA A 62 -1.69 -27.45 -4.38
N SER A 63 -0.76 -26.98 -3.57
CA SER A 63 0.19 -27.87 -2.89
C SER A 63 0.74 -27.08 -1.70
N PRO A 64 0.59 -27.61 -0.50
CA PRO A 64 1.20 -27.00 0.69
C PRO A 64 2.73 -27.10 0.56
N THR A 65 3.42 -26.05 0.97
CA THR A 65 4.89 -25.93 0.98
C THR A 65 5.56 -27.03 1.79
N ASN A 66 4.94 -27.40 2.90
CA ASN A 66 5.38 -28.48 3.77
C ASN A 66 4.17 -28.97 4.57
N PRO A 67 3.54 -30.09 4.16
CA PRO A 67 2.36 -30.62 4.83
C PRO A 67 2.62 -31.03 6.29
N ASP A 68 3.89 -31.28 6.65
CA ASP A 68 4.27 -31.70 8.00
C ASP A 68 4.42 -30.53 8.98
N TRP A 69 4.48 -29.30 8.47
CA TRP A 69 4.58 -28.13 9.34
C TRP A 69 3.22 -27.78 9.96
N PRO A 70 3.15 -27.46 11.26
CA PRO A 70 1.92 -26.95 11.86
C PRO A 70 1.52 -25.63 11.21
N PHE A 71 0.21 -25.39 11.09
CA PHE A 71 -0.33 -24.24 10.36
C PHE A 71 0.23 -22.89 10.84
N TRP A 72 0.47 -22.71 12.13
CA TRP A 72 1.04 -21.47 12.65
C TRP A 72 2.43 -21.18 12.09
N LEU A 73 3.27 -22.21 11.90
CA LEU A 73 4.62 -22.05 11.32
C LEU A 73 4.53 -21.72 9.82
N GLN A 74 3.62 -22.39 9.09
CA GLN A 74 3.33 -22.05 7.69
C GLN A 74 2.82 -20.60 7.58
N ALA A 75 1.97 -20.14 8.52
CA ALA A 75 1.44 -18.79 8.55
C ALA A 75 2.54 -17.76 8.80
N VAL A 76 3.39 -17.95 9.80
CA VAL A 76 4.50 -17.03 10.11
C VAL A 76 5.48 -16.94 8.95
N ALA A 77 5.96 -18.08 8.45
CA ALA A 77 6.91 -18.11 7.34
C ALA A 77 6.30 -17.56 6.05
N GLY A 78 5.08 -18.00 5.70
CA GLY A 78 4.42 -17.58 4.46
C GLY A 78 4.05 -16.10 4.47
N VAL A 79 3.58 -15.55 5.59
CA VAL A 79 3.31 -14.10 5.73
C VAL A 79 4.62 -13.32 5.59
N ALA A 80 5.70 -13.73 6.24
CA ALA A 80 6.99 -13.06 6.14
C ALA A 80 7.53 -13.07 4.69
N ILE A 81 7.45 -14.21 4.00
CA ILE A 81 7.88 -14.32 2.61
C ILE A 81 7.03 -13.42 1.69
N LEU A 82 5.70 -13.49 1.81
CA LEU A 82 4.80 -12.64 0.99
C LEU A 82 5.05 -11.15 1.21
N ASP A 83 5.28 -10.75 2.46
CA ASP A 83 5.55 -9.36 2.79
C ASP A 83 6.94 -8.90 2.30
N PHE A 84 7.95 -9.78 2.35
CA PHE A 84 9.24 -9.50 1.71
C PHE A 84 9.11 -9.27 0.21
N PHE A 85 8.34 -10.12 -0.49
CA PHE A 85 8.11 -9.94 -1.92
C PHE A 85 7.28 -8.67 -2.22
N ALA A 86 6.35 -8.29 -1.35
CA ALA A 86 5.63 -7.02 -1.46
C ALA A 86 6.57 -5.82 -1.30
N TRP A 87 7.47 -5.85 -0.30
CA TRP A 87 8.53 -4.85 -0.10
C TRP A 87 9.46 -4.77 -1.32
N ALA A 88 9.97 -5.89 -1.82
CA ALA A 88 10.87 -5.94 -2.97
C ALA A 88 10.19 -5.39 -4.25
N ALA A 89 8.93 -5.76 -4.47
CA ALA A 89 8.12 -5.21 -5.56
C ALA A 89 7.99 -3.68 -5.47
N HIS A 90 7.82 -3.15 -4.27
CA HIS A 90 7.69 -1.73 -4.00
C HIS A 90 9.01 -0.97 -4.23
N VAL A 91 10.13 -1.51 -3.75
CA VAL A 91 11.47 -0.98 -4.06
C VAL A 91 11.68 -0.87 -5.57
N LEU A 92 11.31 -1.91 -6.32
CA LEU A 92 11.50 -1.91 -7.78
C LEU A 92 10.55 -0.94 -8.49
N LEU A 93 9.35 -0.70 -7.97
CA LEU A 93 8.46 0.35 -8.48
C LEU A 93 9.10 1.74 -8.37
N HIS A 94 9.84 2.01 -7.31
CA HIS A 94 10.57 3.27 -7.13
C HIS A 94 11.87 3.32 -7.94
N LYS A 95 12.65 2.25 -7.97
CA LYS A 95 14.01 2.23 -8.53
C LYS A 95 14.06 1.97 -10.04
N ARG A 96 12.95 1.58 -10.67
CA ARG A 96 12.88 1.33 -12.11
C ARG A 96 11.97 2.35 -12.79
N ALA A 97 12.47 3.00 -13.85
CA ALA A 97 11.74 4.06 -14.54
C ALA A 97 10.33 3.64 -15.01
N TRP A 98 10.17 2.42 -15.51
CA TRP A 98 8.87 1.88 -15.90
C TRP A 98 7.95 1.62 -14.68
N GLY A 99 8.51 1.18 -13.57
CA GLY A 99 7.78 0.99 -12.31
C GLY A 99 7.29 2.32 -11.76
N TRP A 100 8.19 3.28 -11.64
CA TRP A 100 7.87 4.63 -11.17
C TRP A 100 6.78 5.30 -11.99
N ARG A 101 6.77 5.13 -13.32
CA ARG A 101 5.71 5.69 -14.17
C ARG A 101 4.31 5.27 -13.76
N THR A 102 4.11 4.04 -13.31
CA THR A 102 2.82 3.55 -12.83
C THR A 102 2.59 3.92 -11.36
N HIS A 103 3.63 3.85 -10.54
CA HIS A 103 3.57 4.08 -9.11
C HIS A 103 3.49 5.57 -8.73
N ARG A 104 4.02 6.47 -9.57
CA ARG A 104 3.87 7.91 -9.35
C ARG A 104 2.40 8.39 -9.34
N VAL A 105 1.46 7.60 -9.90
CA VAL A 105 0.02 7.85 -9.76
C VAL A 105 -0.38 7.82 -8.29
N HIS A 106 0.15 6.87 -7.53
CA HIS A 106 -0.04 6.76 -6.11
C HIS A 106 0.58 7.94 -5.35
N HIS A 107 1.84 8.27 -5.63
CA HIS A 107 2.57 9.38 -5.02
C HIS A 107 2.12 10.77 -5.46
N SER A 108 1.36 10.89 -6.55
CA SER A 108 0.83 12.18 -7.02
C SER A 108 -0.31 12.72 -6.16
N ASP A 109 -0.79 11.98 -5.16
CA ASP A 109 -1.87 12.46 -4.28
C ASP A 109 -1.38 13.63 -3.43
N VAL A 110 -2.01 14.79 -3.61
CA VAL A 110 -1.70 16.00 -2.85
C VAL A 110 -2.40 16.06 -1.49
N ALA A 111 -3.24 15.08 -1.20
CA ALA A 111 -4.11 15.03 -0.03
C ALA A 111 -4.16 13.63 0.58
N VAL A 112 -2.98 13.11 0.97
CA VAL A 112 -2.86 11.74 1.49
C VAL A 112 -3.79 11.50 2.68
N ASP A 113 -4.73 10.57 2.49
CA ASP A 113 -5.66 10.08 3.48
C ASP A 113 -5.93 8.59 3.28
N VAL A 114 -6.81 7.98 4.09
CA VAL A 114 -7.11 6.55 4.01
C VAL A 114 -7.49 6.09 2.59
N THR A 115 -8.09 6.96 1.76
CA THR A 115 -8.48 6.60 0.37
C THR A 115 -7.30 6.54 -0.58
N THR A 116 -6.16 7.13 -0.22
CA THR A 116 -4.92 7.04 -1.01
C THR A 116 -4.41 5.60 -1.12
N ALA A 117 -4.72 4.73 -0.14
CA ALA A 117 -4.44 3.29 -0.23
C ALA A 117 -5.02 2.64 -1.51
N PHE A 118 -6.07 3.21 -2.07
CA PHE A 118 -6.74 2.72 -3.29
C PHE A 118 -6.23 3.37 -4.58
N ARG A 119 -5.37 4.37 -4.49
CA ARG A 119 -4.89 5.16 -5.63
C ARG A 119 -3.79 4.41 -6.39
N GLN A 120 -4.14 3.32 -7.04
CA GLN A 120 -3.21 2.47 -7.79
C GLN A 120 -3.57 2.43 -9.27
N HIS A 121 -2.56 2.63 -10.13
CA HIS A 121 -2.73 2.44 -11.57
C HIS A 121 -2.86 0.93 -11.90
N PRO A 122 -3.73 0.52 -12.86
CA PRO A 122 -3.86 -0.91 -13.22
C PRO A 122 -2.53 -1.60 -13.57
N GLY A 123 -1.58 -0.88 -14.19
CA GLY A 123 -0.24 -1.40 -14.47
C GLY A 123 0.56 -1.72 -13.20
N GLU A 124 0.43 -0.91 -12.15
CA GLU A 124 0.99 -1.20 -10.84
C GLU A 124 0.31 -2.42 -10.19
N THR A 125 -1.02 -2.48 -10.27
CA THR A 125 -1.78 -3.63 -9.75
C THR A 125 -1.29 -4.95 -10.36
N LEU A 126 -1.09 -5.00 -11.68
CA LEU A 126 -0.54 -6.18 -12.37
C LEU A 126 0.87 -6.53 -11.91
N TRP A 127 1.73 -5.52 -11.70
CA TRP A 127 3.07 -5.72 -11.19
C TRP A 127 3.07 -6.33 -9.77
N ARG A 128 2.33 -5.73 -8.85
CA ARG A 128 2.19 -6.23 -7.47
C ARG A 128 1.62 -7.65 -7.45
N LEU A 129 0.67 -7.94 -8.32
CA LEU A 129 0.08 -9.25 -8.48
C LEU A 129 1.11 -10.29 -8.95
N ALA A 130 1.91 -9.99 -9.98
CA ALA A 130 2.97 -10.87 -10.47
C ALA A 130 3.98 -11.20 -9.36
N TRP A 131 4.42 -10.20 -8.58
CA TRP A 131 5.35 -10.39 -7.46
C TRP A 131 4.75 -11.21 -6.32
N ARG A 132 3.48 -11.03 -6.03
CA ARG A 132 2.77 -11.85 -5.03
C ARG A 132 2.64 -13.30 -5.47
N LEU A 133 2.37 -13.55 -6.74
CA LEU A 133 2.24 -14.91 -7.26
C LEU A 133 3.56 -15.66 -7.30
N LEU A 134 4.66 -14.96 -7.47
CA LEU A 134 5.97 -15.59 -7.57
C LEU A 134 6.27 -16.53 -6.39
N PRO A 135 6.21 -16.09 -5.11
CA PRO A 135 6.43 -17.00 -3.99
C PRO A 135 5.31 -18.06 -3.84
N ILE A 136 4.06 -17.72 -4.17
CA ILE A 136 2.95 -18.69 -4.12
C ILE A 136 3.23 -19.85 -5.08
N TRP A 137 3.72 -19.57 -6.28
CA TRP A 137 3.99 -20.58 -7.28
C TRP A 137 5.30 -21.32 -7.04
N LEU A 138 6.37 -20.65 -6.63
CA LEU A 138 7.68 -21.27 -6.41
C LEU A 138 7.72 -22.11 -5.14
N ILE A 139 7.05 -21.64 -4.08
CA ILE A 139 7.12 -22.24 -2.75
C ILE A 139 5.85 -23.04 -2.42
N GLY A 140 4.72 -22.73 -3.06
CA GLY A 140 3.43 -23.37 -2.78
C GLY A 140 2.76 -22.87 -1.50
N ILE A 141 2.81 -21.56 -1.22
CA ILE A 141 2.21 -20.98 0.00
C ILE A 141 0.70 -21.28 0.05
N PRO A 142 0.18 -21.84 1.17
CA PRO A 142 -1.21 -22.23 1.28
C PRO A 142 -2.17 -21.02 1.13
N LEU A 143 -3.28 -21.19 0.43
CA LEU A 143 -4.28 -20.14 0.21
C LEU A 143 -4.79 -19.47 1.50
N PRO A 144 -5.01 -20.16 2.64
CA PRO A 144 -5.35 -19.51 3.89
C PRO A 144 -4.27 -18.54 4.39
N VAL A 145 -2.99 -18.84 4.17
CA VAL A 145 -1.85 -17.98 4.52
C VAL A 145 -1.79 -16.76 3.60
N VAL A 146 -2.01 -16.96 2.29
CA VAL A 146 -2.14 -15.86 1.32
C VAL A 146 -3.28 -14.93 1.74
N ALA A 147 -4.45 -15.49 2.07
CA ALA A 147 -5.59 -14.72 2.51
C ALA A 147 -5.34 -13.95 3.83
N LEU A 148 -4.56 -14.52 4.74
CA LEU A 148 -4.11 -13.86 5.96
C LEU A 148 -3.22 -12.66 5.64
N HIS A 149 -2.17 -12.88 4.82
CA HIS A 149 -1.28 -11.80 4.40
C HIS A 149 -2.03 -10.68 3.68
N GLU A 150 -2.93 -11.00 2.74
CA GLU A 150 -3.73 -9.98 2.04
C GLU A 150 -4.60 -9.15 2.99
N THR A 151 -5.14 -9.78 4.03
CA THR A 151 -5.94 -9.07 5.03
C THR A 151 -5.08 -8.13 5.86
N LEU A 152 -3.89 -8.59 6.30
CA LEU A 152 -2.93 -7.76 7.03
C LEU A 152 -2.41 -6.61 6.16
N SER A 153 -2.03 -6.91 4.93
CA SER A 153 -1.54 -5.92 3.95
C SER A 153 -2.58 -4.84 3.67
N ALA A 154 -3.82 -5.23 3.36
CA ALA A 154 -4.89 -4.27 3.10
C ALA A 154 -5.24 -3.44 4.36
N GLY A 155 -5.30 -4.08 5.53
CA GLY A 155 -5.54 -3.38 6.79
C GLY A 155 -4.44 -2.38 7.13
N ASN A 156 -3.17 -2.77 6.96
CA ASN A 156 -2.05 -1.87 7.19
C ASN A 156 -2.00 -0.74 6.16
N ALA A 157 -2.29 -1.03 4.88
CA ALA A 157 -2.36 0.00 3.84
C ALA A 157 -3.40 1.09 4.16
N LEU A 158 -4.57 0.73 4.71
CA LEU A 158 -5.55 1.70 5.18
C LEU A 158 -5.00 2.55 6.34
N LEU A 159 -4.31 1.92 7.28
CA LEU A 159 -3.77 2.59 8.47
C LEU A 159 -2.59 3.50 8.13
N GLU A 160 -1.64 3.04 7.35
CA GLU A 160 -0.42 3.79 7.02
C GLU A 160 -0.70 5.04 6.17
N HIS A 161 -1.73 4.99 5.30
CA HIS A 161 -2.15 6.15 4.51
C HIS A 161 -3.07 7.09 5.28
N ALA A 162 -3.73 6.64 6.37
CA ALA A 162 -4.64 7.48 7.12
C ALA A 162 -3.98 8.82 7.52
N ASN A 163 -4.70 9.91 7.36
CA ASN A 163 -4.25 11.25 7.75
C ASN A 163 -4.25 11.42 9.28
N LEU A 164 -3.58 10.51 9.94
CA LEU A 164 -3.38 10.43 11.39
C LEU A 164 -1.89 10.39 11.70
N ALA A 165 -1.49 10.80 12.90
CA ALA A 165 -0.14 10.62 13.41
C ALA A 165 -0.17 9.94 14.77
N LEU A 166 0.76 9.03 14.98
CA LEU A 166 1.01 8.44 16.28
C LEU A 166 1.90 9.38 17.12
N PRO A 167 1.66 9.50 18.44
CA PRO A 167 2.65 10.09 19.34
C PRO A 167 4.01 9.37 19.19
N GLU A 168 5.11 10.12 19.23
CA GLU A 168 6.45 9.59 18.93
C GLU A 168 6.82 8.33 19.74
N ALA A 169 6.44 8.26 21.02
CA ALA A 169 6.71 7.10 21.87
C ALA A 169 5.96 5.85 21.36
N ALA A 170 4.68 6.00 20.99
CA ALA A 170 3.87 4.92 20.45
C ALA A 170 4.36 4.51 19.06
N ASP A 171 4.68 5.50 18.20
CA ASP A 171 5.21 5.26 16.87
C ASP A 171 6.53 4.47 16.95
N ARG A 172 7.45 4.85 17.84
CA ARG A 172 8.73 4.16 18.04
C ARG A 172 8.56 2.69 18.43
N LEU A 173 7.59 2.41 19.29
CA LEU A 173 7.27 1.03 19.69
C LEU A 173 6.70 0.24 18.50
N VAL A 174 5.68 0.78 17.84
CA VAL A 174 4.97 0.09 16.72
C VAL A 174 5.90 -0.07 15.52
N ARG A 175 6.64 0.97 15.14
CA ARG A 175 7.55 0.93 13.99
C ARG A 175 8.77 0.03 14.18
N SER A 176 8.97 -0.53 15.37
CA SER A 176 10.00 -1.56 15.57
C SER A 176 9.71 -2.84 14.79
N ILE A 177 8.43 -3.11 14.50
CA ILE A 177 7.96 -4.31 13.81
C ILE A 177 7.09 -3.96 12.59
N PHE A 178 6.15 -3.02 12.73
CA PHE A 178 5.15 -2.70 11.70
C PHE A 178 5.42 -1.35 11.04
N VAL A 179 4.98 -1.22 9.79
CA VAL A 179 4.92 0.09 9.12
C VAL A 179 3.85 0.95 9.80
N THR A 180 4.18 2.21 10.05
CA THR A 180 3.30 3.15 10.74
C THR A 180 2.87 4.30 9.83
N PRO A 181 1.76 5.00 10.16
CA PRO A 181 1.39 6.22 9.45
C PRO A 181 2.51 7.27 9.43
N ASN A 182 3.30 7.37 10.50
CA ASN A 182 4.39 8.34 10.59
C ASN A 182 5.52 8.02 9.61
N MET A 183 5.90 6.73 9.48
CA MET A 183 6.89 6.27 8.50
C MET A 183 6.41 6.49 7.07
N HIS A 184 5.17 6.08 6.78
CA HIS A 184 4.64 6.09 5.43
C HIS A 184 4.37 7.49 4.89
N LYS A 185 4.11 8.48 5.76
CA LYS A 185 4.05 9.88 5.37
C LYS A 185 5.35 10.40 4.76
N TRP A 186 6.50 9.99 5.29
CA TRP A 186 7.79 10.34 4.70
C TRP A 186 8.01 9.66 3.35
N HIS A 187 7.52 8.45 3.20
CA HIS A 187 7.50 7.76 1.92
C HIS A 187 6.63 8.51 0.87
N HIS A 188 5.55 9.16 1.28
CA HIS A 188 4.72 10.02 0.43
C HIS A 188 5.20 11.46 0.30
N SER A 189 6.37 11.79 0.84
CA SER A 189 6.93 13.13 0.69
C SER A 189 7.18 13.48 -0.79
N ARG A 190 7.00 14.75 -1.14
CA ARG A 190 7.37 15.29 -2.45
C ARG A 190 8.88 15.24 -2.72
N GLU A 191 9.67 15.25 -1.66
CA GLU A 191 11.13 15.22 -1.75
C GLU A 191 11.63 13.82 -2.10
N ALA A 192 12.29 13.68 -3.27
CA ALA A 192 12.74 12.37 -3.78
C ALA A 192 13.60 11.57 -2.78
N ARG A 193 14.43 12.25 -1.98
CA ARG A 193 15.27 11.60 -0.97
C ARG A 193 14.47 10.98 0.17
N GLU A 194 13.27 11.48 0.43
CA GLU A 194 12.35 10.99 1.45
C GLU A 194 11.41 9.94 0.87
N THR A 195 10.86 10.19 -0.31
CA THR A 195 10.03 9.25 -1.06
C THR A 195 10.74 7.92 -1.32
N ASP A 196 12.05 7.96 -1.58
CA ASP A 196 12.87 6.78 -1.84
C ASP A 196 13.31 6.04 -0.56
N THR A 197 12.44 6.00 0.46
CA THR A 197 12.64 5.32 1.76
C THR A 197 11.34 4.65 2.21
N ASN A 198 11.39 3.82 3.27
CA ASN A 198 10.21 3.25 3.95
C ASN A 198 9.25 2.49 3.00
N TYR A 199 9.77 1.51 2.29
CA TYR A 199 9.03 0.70 1.32
C TYR A 199 8.20 -0.42 1.94
N GLY A 200 8.26 -0.60 3.26
CA GLY A 200 7.52 -1.65 3.98
C GLY A 200 6.04 -1.64 3.64
N ASN A 201 5.43 -2.82 3.68
CA ASN A 201 4.00 -3.00 3.48
C ASN A 201 3.30 -3.32 4.81
N VAL A 202 3.62 -4.46 5.45
CA VAL A 202 3.16 -4.77 6.82
C VAL A 202 4.30 -4.56 7.81
N PHE A 203 5.48 -5.13 7.52
CA PHE A 203 6.61 -5.09 8.43
C PHE A 203 7.65 -4.06 8.01
N SER A 204 8.09 -3.26 8.99
CA SER A 204 9.21 -2.31 8.83
C SER A 204 10.58 -2.98 8.90
N ILE A 205 10.63 -4.27 9.22
CA ILE A 205 11.88 -5.01 9.39
C ILE A 205 12.70 -5.07 8.10
N TRP A 206 12.05 -5.11 6.93
CA TRP A 206 12.73 -5.12 5.63
C TRP A 206 13.49 -3.82 5.39
N ASP A 207 12.87 -2.68 5.69
CA ASP A 207 13.54 -1.38 5.58
C ASP A 207 14.75 -1.27 6.52
N ARG A 208 14.69 -1.90 7.71
CA ARG A 208 15.84 -1.99 8.60
C ARG A 208 16.95 -2.85 8.04
N LEU A 209 16.61 -4.04 7.59
CA LEU A 209 17.59 -5.02 7.09
C LEU A 209 18.31 -4.52 5.83
N PHE A 210 17.60 -3.79 4.98
CA PHE A 210 18.14 -3.30 3.72
C PHE A 210 18.54 -1.81 3.74
N GLY A 211 18.49 -1.17 4.92
CA GLY A 211 18.98 0.21 5.09
C GLY A 211 18.13 1.29 4.43
N THR A 212 16.84 1.01 4.19
CA THR A 212 15.89 1.96 3.59
C THR A 212 14.97 2.63 4.61
N LEU A 213 15.12 2.31 5.90
CA LEU A 213 14.35 2.93 6.98
C LEU A 213 14.79 4.38 7.19
N THR A 214 13.84 5.29 7.13
CA THR A 214 14.02 6.69 7.53
C THR A 214 12.93 7.08 8.52
N THR A 215 13.31 7.75 9.60
CA THR A 215 12.38 8.27 10.60
C THR A 215 12.74 9.70 10.95
N ARG A 216 11.73 10.57 10.99
CA ARG A 216 11.86 11.97 11.42
C ARG A 216 10.71 12.30 12.36
N ALA A 217 11.00 13.02 13.42
CA ALA A 217 10.00 13.44 14.40
C ALA A 217 9.23 14.71 13.98
N GLU A 218 9.84 15.53 13.10
CA GLU A 218 9.28 16.82 12.71
C GLU A 218 8.69 16.76 11.30
N PHE A 219 7.41 17.10 11.17
CA PHE A 219 6.65 17.07 9.93
C PHE A 219 6.37 18.46 9.33
N SER A 220 6.96 19.51 9.87
CA SER A 220 6.65 20.91 9.46
C SER A 220 6.96 21.20 7.99
N ARG A 221 7.88 20.45 7.38
CA ARG A 221 8.27 20.59 5.97
C ARG A 221 7.65 19.54 5.05
N LEU A 222 6.88 18.61 5.59
CA LEU A 222 6.27 17.53 4.80
C LEU A 222 5.25 18.13 3.82
N ARG A 223 5.41 17.79 2.55
CA ARG A 223 4.46 18.09 1.47
C ARG A 223 4.21 16.83 0.67
N PHE A 224 2.97 16.61 0.28
CA PHE A 224 2.55 15.51 -0.57
C PHE A 224 2.43 15.92 -2.04
N GLY A 225 2.27 14.92 -2.91
CA GLY A 225 2.15 15.12 -4.34
C GLY A 225 3.49 15.13 -5.08
N LEU A 226 3.46 15.36 -6.36
CA LEU A 226 4.63 15.39 -7.24
C LEU A 226 4.64 16.66 -8.07
N ASP A 227 5.83 17.24 -8.28
CA ASP A 227 6.00 18.44 -9.10
C ASP A 227 5.49 18.20 -10.53
N GLY A 228 4.71 19.15 -11.03
CA GLY A 228 4.07 19.07 -12.32
C GLY A 228 2.78 18.25 -12.39
N PHE A 229 2.35 17.62 -11.28
CA PHE A 229 1.14 16.79 -11.22
C PHE A 229 0.07 17.29 -10.25
N ASP A 230 0.20 18.51 -9.72
CA ASP A 230 -0.73 19.09 -8.75
C ASP A 230 -2.01 19.67 -9.39
N GLY A 231 -2.00 19.88 -10.71
CA GLY A 231 -3.11 20.51 -11.42
C GLY A 231 -4.37 19.64 -11.49
N ALA A 232 -5.54 20.28 -11.59
CA ALA A 232 -6.84 19.59 -11.60
C ALA A 232 -6.95 18.51 -12.72
N ASP A 233 -6.36 18.73 -13.89
CA ASP A 233 -6.35 17.74 -14.96
C ASP A 233 -5.53 16.51 -14.57
N SER A 234 -4.33 16.69 -14.01
CA SER A 234 -3.47 15.60 -13.55
C SER A 234 -4.11 14.80 -12.41
N GLN A 235 -4.91 15.46 -11.56
CA GLN A 235 -5.61 14.83 -10.42
C GLN A 235 -6.97 14.24 -10.83
N SER A 236 -7.43 14.45 -12.08
CA SER A 236 -8.63 13.79 -12.61
C SER A 236 -8.37 12.31 -12.89
N LEU A 237 -9.42 11.48 -12.92
CA LEU A 237 -9.30 10.05 -13.27
C LEU A 237 -8.60 9.87 -14.63
N GLY A 238 -8.97 10.68 -15.63
CA GLY A 238 -8.36 10.64 -16.96
C GLY A 238 -6.87 11.03 -16.93
N GLY A 239 -6.50 12.04 -16.12
CA GLY A 239 -5.12 12.43 -15.88
C GLY A 239 -4.31 11.31 -15.24
N LEU A 240 -4.84 10.69 -14.17
CA LEU A 240 -4.20 9.58 -13.46
C LEU A 240 -3.95 8.37 -14.37
N LEU A 241 -4.91 7.99 -15.21
CA LEU A 241 -4.75 6.87 -16.15
C LEU A 241 -3.77 7.18 -17.28
N ARG A 242 -3.62 8.45 -17.68
CA ARG A 242 -2.63 8.87 -18.66
C ARG A 242 -1.23 9.14 -18.08
N MET A 243 -1.13 9.38 -16.79
CA MET A 243 0.10 9.78 -16.10
C MET A 243 1.31 8.87 -16.40
N PRO A 244 1.21 7.53 -16.51
CA PRO A 244 2.36 6.69 -16.86
C PRO A 244 2.99 7.01 -18.23
N LYS A 245 2.25 7.64 -19.13
CA LYS A 245 2.69 8.00 -20.48
C LYS A 245 3.29 9.41 -20.55
N SER A 246 3.06 10.27 -19.55
CA SER A 246 3.65 11.62 -19.52
C SER A 246 5.18 11.54 -19.29
N ARG A 247 5.89 12.53 -19.81
CA ARG A 247 7.36 12.65 -19.64
C ARG A 247 7.70 13.13 -18.24
#